data_52757be73d5c1468309f802d4df8503a
#
_entry.id   52757be73d5c1468309f802d4df8503a
#
_cell.length_a   1.000
_cell.length_b   1.000
_cell.length_c   1.000
_cell.angle_alpha   90.00
_cell.angle_beta   90.00
_cell.angle_gamma   90.00
#
_symmetry.space_group_name_H-M   'P 1'
#
loop_
_entity.id
_entity.type
_entity.pdbx_description
1 polymer ?
#
loop_
_entity_poly.entity_id
_entity_poly.type
_entity_poly.pdbx_seq_one_letter_code
_entity_poly.pdbx_strand_id
1 'polypeptide(L)'
;MEKKRNRKIKYPTLICSAAGAFFCGFGANWGSQLDRNGNVAVTDLYSWLIPFLTACVLTPVFYLVVEKLTGIEASGDRLVSHSNKKAPDAGQQLQRGWKKLFQSPILRYAIILFLCWLPVFLAVYPGFFAYDATDELQEVLTGQYVTRHPLLHVLMLGKTVRGIQKLTGSYNIGIGIYVLVQMAGMALLLGWILQQLRTRAGRVCGLLFYGLFPVIPMYVLCTSKDMPYTAGMLAVLVLLCRMQRGGCSRRGEAEVAAADAEMPKAGPFPLSTASLPALAFALLVMAVFRSNGVIVLVLFLPILFFLVQKSSRKKVALLAGVTLGAYVMLQSGLNAVLKPESTNAMESLTVPIQQLARVWNYSPELFSEEDQETLFEILPEESLALYQPKLSDLVKAGFVTNNFKKDPAKYAKLWTRIGIKAPATYINAWFLTSYGFWYPGADIDVYNGTRCYESSSYFSCETEEPGGRDSKLPWLEHWYEILSWTDTVHKIPVVSLPFSPGALCWCYVLGTLFLIASGNWRKAAVFSPVCLNLLTVLLGPTYLVRYVLIFWFALPLYLSICVGVCYTSKDNGKSGKSCVKAEKQAAGNLPDGSLFGKAFHESKD
;
A
#
# COMPACT_ATOMS: atom_id res chain seq x y z
N MET A 1 -17.47 -33.11 35.93
CA MET A 1 -18.22 -33.08 34.65
C MET A 1 -18.16 -31.66 34.08
N GLU A 2 -17.19 -31.38 33.22
CA GLU A 2 -17.09 -30.10 32.53
C GLU A 2 -18.23 -29.95 31.53
N LYS A 3 -19.03 -28.91 31.69
CA LYS A 3 -20.05 -28.51 30.71
C LYS A 3 -19.36 -28.25 29.37
N LYS A 4 -19.44 -29.17 28.42
CA LYS A 4 -19.15 -28.91 27.01
C LYS A 4 -19.96 -27.68 26.56
N ARG A 5 -19.34 -26.51 26.52
CA ARG A 5 -19.92 -25.31 25.94
C ARG A 5 -20.13 -25.59 24.44
N ASN A 6 -21.36 -25.79 24.02
CA ASN A 6 -21.73 -25.82 22.61
C ASN A 6 -21.29 -24.49 21.99
N ARG A 7 -20.10 -24.47 21.36
CA ARG A 7 -19.59 -23.31 20.64
C ARG A 7 -20.42 -23.15 19.36
N LYS A 8 -21.36 -22.19 19.36
CA LYS A 8 -22.06 -21.81 18.12
C LYS A 8 -21.03 -21.26 17.10
N ILE A 9 -21.02 -21.82 15.91
CA ILE A 9 -20.20 -21.37 14.80
C ILE A 9 -20.58 -19.91 14.45
N LYS A 10 -19.60 -19.02 14.38
CA LYS A 10 -19.79 -17.63 13.95
C LYS A 10 -19.70 -17.57 12.44
N TYR A 11 -20.81 -17.51 11.73
CA TYR A 11 -20.88 -17.49 10.27
C TYR A 11 -19.95 -16.45 9.60
N PRO A 12 -19.89 -15.18 10.04
CA PRO A 12 -18.95 -14.23 9.43
C PRO A 12 -17.49 -14.67 9.55
N THR A 13 -17.09 -15.24 10.67
CA THR A 13 -15.74 -15.77 10.87
C THR A 13 -15.48 -16.95 9.94
N LEU A 14 -16.44 -17.85 9.78
CA LEU A 14 -16.31 -19.00 8.87
C LEU A 14 -16.17 -18.55 7.41
N ILE A 15 -17.02 -17.62 6.95
CA ILE A 15 -16.98 -17.10 5.58
C ILE A 15 -15.62 -16.42 5.29
N CYS A 16 -15.14 -15.56 6.19
CA CYS A 16 -13.84 -14.92 6.04
C CYS A 16 -12.68 -15.91 6.06
N SER A 17 -12.77 -16.95 6.91
CA SER A 17 -11.75 -18.01 6.95
C SER A 17 -11.73 -18.84 5.68
N ALA A 18 -12.89 -19.18 5.13
CA ALA A 18 -13.02 -19.88 3.85
C ALA A 18 -12.49 -19.04 2.68
N ALA A 19 -12.82 -17.74 2.65
CA ALA A 19 -12.30 -16.82 1.63
C ALA A 19 -10.77 -16.70 1.69
N GLY A 20 -10.18 -16.59 2.89
CA GLY A 20 -8.73 -16.56 3.07
C GLY A 20 -8.06 -17.89 2.67
N ALA A 21 -8.65 -19.01 3.05
CA ALA A 21 -8.18 -20.34 2.70
C ALA A 21 -8.22 -20.59 1.18
N PHE A 22 -9.29 -20.14 0.53
CA PHE A 22 -9.44 -20.20 -0.93
C PHE A 22 -8.38 -19.36 -1.63
N PHE A 23 -8.21 -18.10 -1.20
CA PHE A 23 -7.17 -17.21 -1.74
C PHE A 23 -5.77 -17.82 -1.61
N CYS A 24 -5.42 -18.36 -0.43
CA CYS A 24 -4.13 -19.01 -0.21
C CYS A 24 -4.00 -20.31 -1.00
N GLY A 25 -5.05 -21.14 -1.06
CA GLY A 25 -5.05 -22.40 -1.80
C GLY A 25 -4.83 -22.19 -3.29
N PHE A 26 -5.57 -21.27 -3.90
CA PHE A 26 -5.38 -20.92 -5.32
C PHE A 26 -4.05 -20.20 -5.54
N GLY A 27 -3.73 -19.21 -4.71
CA GLY A 27 -2.48 -18.46 -4.83
C GLY A 27 -1.24 -19.34 -4.78
N ALA A 28 -1.19 -20.30 -3.84
CA ALA A 28 -0.06 -21.23 -3.73
C ALA A 28 0.03 -22.20 -4.92
N ASN A 29 -1.08 -22.86 -5.26
CA ASN A 29 -1.06 -23.91 -6.30
C ASN A 29 -0.90 -23.34 -7.70
N TRP A 30 -1.69 -22.33 -8.07
CA TRP A 30 -1.60 -21.73 -9.40
C TRP A 30 -0.32 -20.91 -9.55
N GLY A 31 0.08 -20.17 -8.51
CA GLY A 31 1.34 -19.43 -8.53
C GLY A 31 2.54 -20.35 -8.75
N SER A 32 2.57 -21.50 -8.06
CA SER A 32 3.64 -22.50 -8.25
C SER A 32 3.63 -23.13 -9.66
N GLN A 33 2.46 -23.33 -10.28
CA GLN A 33 2.39 -23.82 -11.66
C GLN A 33 2.88 -22.75 -12.66
N LEU A 34 2.48 -21.48 -12.46
CA LEU A 34 2.96 -20.38 -13.30
C LEU A 34 4.47 -20.21 -13.20
N ASP A 35 5.02 -20.31 -12.00
CA ASP A 35 6.44 -20.13 -11.75
C ASP A 35 7.30 -21.25 -12.38
N ARG A 36 6.83 -22.50 -12.27
CA ARG A 36 7.56 -23.68 -12.80
C ARG A 36 7.33 -23.91 -14.28
N ASN A 37 6.10 -23.77 -14.75
CA ASN A 37 5.68 -24.23 -16.07
C ASN A 37 5.32 -23.07 -17.02
N GLY A 38 5.24 -21.82 -16.52
CA GLY A 38 4.75 -20.67 -17.29
C GLY A 38 3.29 -20.81 -17.74
N ASN A 39 2.54 -21.72 -17.13
CA ASN A 39 1.16 -22.02 -17.53
C ASN A 39 0.36 -22.68 -16.41
N VAL A 40 -0.94 -22.37 -16.34
CA VAL A 40 -1.93 -23.10 -15.55
C VAL A 40 -2.98 -23.69 -16.49
N ALA A 41 -3.23 -24.99 -16.37
CA ALA A 41 -4.26 -25.67 -17.16
C ALA A 41 -5.65 -25.33 -16.61
N VAL A 42 -6.11 -24.08 -16.81
CA VAL A 42 -7.38 -23.57 -16.26
C VAL A 42 -8.62 -24.32 -16.76
N THR A 43 -8.49 -25.07 -17.85
CA THR A 43 -9.54 -25.94 -18.41
C THR A 43 -9.53 -27.34 -17.81
N ASP A 44 -8.47 -27.72 -17.08
CA ASP A 44 -8.36 -29.02 -16.43
C ASP A 44 -8.96 -29.00 -15.03
N LEU A 45 -9.81 -29.96 -14.72
CA LEU A 45 -10.46 -30.11 -13.42
C LEU A 45 -9.43 -30.26 -12.27
N TYR A 46 -8.30 -30.91 -12.51
CA TYR A 46 -7.26 -31.08 -11.49
C TYR A 46 -6.65 -29.74 -11.06
N SER A 47 -6.53 -28.78 -11.96
CA SER A 47 -6.05 -27.43 -11.66
C SER A 47 -6.95 -26.67 -10.67
N TRP A 48 -8.21 -27.08 -10.54
CA TRP A 48 -9.19 -26.53 -9.59
C TRP A 48 -9.31 -27.38 -8.33
N LEU A 49 -9.25 -28.71 -8.48
CA LEU A 49 -9.46 -29.66 -7.40
C LEU A 49 -8.42 -29.51 -6.29
N ILE A 50 -7.14 -29.46 -6.66
CA ILE A 50 -6.05 -29.36 -5.66
C ILE A 50 -6.13 -28.05 -4.86
N PRO A 51 -6.25 -26.85 -5.48
CA PRO A 51 -6.46 -25.59 -4.75
C PRO A 51 -7.69 -25.65 -3.85
N PHE A 52 -8.80 -26.23 -4.34
CA PHE A 52 -10.04 -26.35 -3.58
C PHE A 52 -9.88 -27.25 -2.35
N LEU A 53 -9.27 -28.43 -2.49
CA LEU A 53 -8.97 -29.32 -1.38
C LEU A 53 -8.04 -28.64 -0.36
N THR A 54 -7.01 -27.95 -0.83
CA THR A 54 -6.12 -27.15 0.03
C THR A 54 -6.93 -26.10 0.81
N ALA A 55 -7.84 -25.40 0.17
CA ALA A 55 -8.71 -24.42 0.82
C ALA A 55 -9.63 -25.08 1.87
N CYS A 56 -10.19 -26.27 1.59
CA CYS A 56 -10.99 -27.01 2.55
C CYS A 56 -10.20 -27.39 3.82
N VAL A 57 -8.93 -27.79 3.66
CA VAL A 57 -8.04 -28.11 4.80
C VAL A 57 -7.64 -26.87 5.59
N LEU A 58 -7.36 -25.76 4.92
CA LEU A 58 -6.95 -24.51 5.57
C LEU A 58 -8.11 -23.77 6.27
N THR A 59 -9.34 -23.94 5.83
CA THR A 59 -10.50 -23.23 6.41
C THR A 59 -10.66 -23.45 7.92
N PRO A 60 -10.67 -24.68 8.47
CA PRO A 60 -10.74 -24.88 9.91
C PRO A 60 -9.52 -24.32 10.65
N VAL A 61 -8.32 -24.38 10.05
CA VAL A 61 -7.10 -23.80 10.64
C VAL A 61 -7.26 -22.29 10.77
N PHE A 62 -7.66 -21.60 9.71
CA PHE A 62 -7.88 -20.16 9.71
C PHE A 62 -9.00 -19.75 10.68
N TYR A 63 -10.10 -20.54 10.74
CA TYR A 63 -11.17 -20.32 11.69
C TYR A 63 -10.66 -20.35 13.14
N LEU A 64 -9.89 -21.38 13.51
CA LEU A 64 -9.30 -21.53 14.84
C LEU A 64 -8.31 -20.40 15.16
N VAL A 65 -7.49 -19.99 14.18
CA VAL A 65 -6.55 -18.87 14.34
C VAL A 65 -7.31 -17.57 14.62
N VAL A 66 -8.33 -17.25 13.83
CA VAL A 66 -9.15 -16.04 14.01
C VAL A 66 -9.87 -16.10 15.36
N GLU A 67 -10.45 -17.26 15.75
CA GLU A 67 -11.10 -17.43 17.04
C GLU A 67 -10.13 -17.24 18.21
N LYS A 68 -8.91 -17.79 18.11
CA LYS A 68 -7.85 -17.58 19.12
C LYS A 68 -7.43 -16.12 19.20
N LEU A 69 -7.14 -15.48 18.06
CA LEU A 69 -6.69 -14.08 18.02
C LEU A 69 -7.74 -13.13 18.61
N THR A 70 -9.04 -13.40 18.39
CA THR A 70 -10.13 -12.65 19.02
C THR A 70 -10.32 -13.00 20.49
N GLY A 71 -9.75 -14.11 20.97
CA GLY A 71 -9.84 -14.62 22.33
C GLY A 71 -8.57 -14.45 23.21
N ILE A 72 -7.44 -13.96 22.68
CA ILE A 72 -6.17 -13.84 23.43
C ILE A 72 -6.25 -12.78 24.54
N GLU A 73 -5.91 -13.14 25.78
CA GLU A 73 -5.74 -12.27 26.94
C GLU A 73 -4.40 -11.54 26.87
N ALA A 74 -4.45 -10.24 26.61
CA ALA A 74 -3.29 -9.38 26.72
C ALA A 74 -2.97 -9.12 28.21
N SER A 75 -1.84 -9.62 28.63
CA SER A 75 -1.20 -9.21 29.90
C SER A 75 -0.79 -7.74 29.77
N GLY A 76 -1.35 -6.88 30.64
CA GLY A 76 -1.36 -5.45 30.43
C GLY A 76 0.00 -4.78 30.50
N ASP A 77 0.36 -4.09 29.46
CA ASP A 77 1.22 -2.92 29.51
C ASP A 77 0.32 -1.68 29.73
N ARG A 78 0.55 -0.99 30.84
CA ARG A 78 -0.20 0.20 31.24
C ARG A 78 -0.09 1.27 30.15
N LEU A 79 -1.23 1.69 29.62
CA LEU A 79 -1.35 2.88 28.81
C LEU A 79 -0.69 4.07 29.52
N VAL A 80 0.33 4.67 28.91
CA VAL A 80 0.92 5.90 29.40
C VAL A 80 -0.10 7.01 29.24
N SER A 81 -0.74 7.38 30.34
CA SER A 81 -1.59 8.55 30.46
C SER A 81 -0.76 9.79 30.18
N HIS A 82 -1.10 10.55 29.15
CA HIS A 82 -0.55 11.88 28.94
C HIS A 82 -1.10 12.83 29.99
N SER A 83 -0.30 13.10 31.01
CA SER A 83 -0.55 14.14 31.99
C SER A 83 -0.65 15.50 31.31
N ASN A 84 -1.78 16.18 31.50
CA ASN A 84 -1.99 17.59 31.14
C ASN A 84 -1.05 18.48 31.97
N LYS A 85 0.00 19.00 31.38
CA LYS A 85 0.82 20.06 31.98
C LYS A 85 0.22 21.42 31.62
N LYS A 86 -0.02 22.23 32.64
CA LYS A 86 -0.47 23.63 32.59
C LYS A 86 0.42 24.48 31.68
N ALA A 87 -0.19 25.47 31.02
CA ALA A 87 0.49 26.43 30.15
C ALA A 87 1.44 27.34 30.94
N PRO A 88 2.62 27.66 30.40
CA PRO A 88 3.56 28.63 31.03
C PRO A 88 3.61 29.97 30.29
N ASP A 89 4.05 30.97 31.03
CA ASP A 89 4.11 32.40 30.75
C ASP A 89 4.88 32.86 29.48
N ALA A 90 4.54 34.05 29.01
CA ALA A 90 4.85 34.59 27.68
C ALA A 90 6.29 35.13 27.44
N GLY A 91 7.17 35.07 28.37
CA GLY A 91 8.48 35.79 28.31
C GLY A 91 9.70 35.01 27.75
N GLN A 92 9.54 33.75 27.31
CA GLN A 92 10.65 32.88 26.87
C GLN A 92 10.44 32.24 25.46
N GLN A 93 9.82 32.94 24.55
CA GLN A 93 9.29 32.32 23.32
C GLN A 93 10.33 31.91 22.26
N LEU A 94 11.44 32.62 22.06
CA LEU A 94 12.38 32.28 20.95
C LEU A 94 13.33 31.11 21.28
N GLN A 95 13.92 31.05 22.47
CA GLN A 95 14.72 29.87 22.86
C GLN A 95 13.86 28.63 23.13
N ARG A 96 12.56 28.79 23.41
CA ARG A 96 11.60 27.70 23.55
C ARG A 96 11.18 27.09 22.21
N GLY A 97 11.27 27.80 21.08
CA GLY A 97 10.93 27.29 19.75
C GLY A 97 11.76 26.06 19.36
N TRP A 98 13.07 26.15 19.40
CA TRP A 98 13.99 25.06 19.09
C TRP A 98 13.88 23.91 20.08
N LYS A 99 13.80 24.17 21.39
CA LYS A 99 13.59 23.11 22.40
C LYS A 99 12.24 22.39 22.22
N LYS A 100 11.17 23.09 21.84
CA LYS A 100 9.86 22.47 21.52
C LYS A 100 9.90 21.65 20.25
N LEU A 101 10.66 22.08 19.23
CA LEU A 101 10.82 21.34 17.98
C LEU A 101 11.50 19.97 18.25
N PHE A 102 12.60 19.96 18.99
CA PHE A 102 13.30 18.72 19.40
C PHE A 102 12.52 17.88 20.44
N GLN A 103 11.51 18.44 21.09
CA GLN A 103 10.58 17.70 21.94
C GLN A 103 9.48 16.97 21.14
N SER A 104 9.30 17.27 19.84
CA SER A 104 8.35 16.56 18.99
C SER A 104 8.76 15.09 18.80
N PRO A 105 7.91 14.12 19.17
CA PRO A 105 8.21 12.71 18.91
C PRO A 105 8.41 12.40 17.43
N ILE A 106 7.68 13.09 16.53
CA ILE A 106 7.80 12.94 15.08
C ILE A 106 9.21 13.28 14.64
N LEU A 107 9.73 14.44 15.05
CA LEU A 107 11.05 14.89 14.64
C LEU A 107 12.16 13.98 15.19
N ARG A 108 12.01 13.48 16.42
CA ARG A 108 12.98 12.50 16.98
C ARG A 108 13.04 11.22 16.14
N TYR A 109 11.88 10.64 15.78
CA TYR A 109 11.85 9.47 14.90
C TYR A 109 12.40 9.79 13.52
N ALA A 110 12.07 10.95 12.95
CA ALA A 110 12.58 11.37 11.65
C ALA A 110 14.11 11.50 11.65
N ILE A 111 14.70 12.11 12.68
CA ILE A 111 16.16 12.23 12.80
C ILE A 111 16.80 10.84 12.91
N ILE A 112 16.24 9.94 13.71
CA ILE A 112 16.79 8.57 13.85
C ILE A 112 16.73 7.85 12.50
N LEU A 113 15.59 7.90 11.79
CA LEU A 113 15.44 7.27 10.48
C LEU A 113 16.42 7.86 9.45
N PHE A 114 16.53 9.19 9.41
CA PHE A 114 17.47 9.87 8.53
C PHE A 114 18.92 9.43 8.79
N LEU A 115 19.31 9.34 10.07
CA LEU A 115 20.65 8.88 10.46
C LEU A 115 20.85 7.39 10.16
N CYS A 116 19.83 6.54 10.26
CA CYS A 116 19.91 5.13 9.86
C CYS A 116 20.15 4.98 8.34
N TRP A 117 19.57 5.86 7.52
CA TRP A 117 19.71 5.79 6.05
C TRP A 117 20.93 6.53 5.52
N LEU A 118 21.53 7.43 6.31
CA LEU A 118 22.71 8.19 5.89
C LEU A 118 23.91 7.31 5.48
N PRO A 119 24.26 6.24 6.20
CA PRO A 119 25.29 5.30 5.75
C PRO A 119 24.96 4.65 4.41
N VAL A 120 23.68 4.30 4.18
CA VAL A 120 23.23 3.74 2.89
C VAL A 120 23.37 4.78 1.79
N PHE A 121 22.97 6.04 2.03
CA PHE A 121 23.16 7.12 1.07
C PHE A 121 24.64 7.33 0.71
N LEU A 122 25.55 7.27 1.70
CA LEU A 122 26.99 7.38 1.46
C LEU A 122 27.55 6.17 0.69
N ALA A 123 26.99 4.98 0.91
CA ALA A 123 27.36 3.78 0.16
C ALA A 123 26.94 3.85 -1.30
N VAL A 124 25.78 4.45 -1.58
CA VAL A 124 25.20 4.48 -2.93
C VAL A 124 25.14 5.89 -3.53
N TYR A 125 25.99 6.81 -3.06
CA TYR A 125 26.00 8.20 -3.55
C TYR A 125 26.12 8.25 -5.07
N PRO A 126 25.33 9.07 -5.76
CA PRO A 126 24.41 10.10 -5.29
C PRO A 126 22.97 9.60 -4.94
N GLY A 127 22.74 8.33 -4.93
CA GLY A 127 21.46 7.64 -4.77
C GLY A 127 21.19 6.71 -5.95
N PHE A 128 20.05 6.03 -5.93
CA PHE A 128 19.63 5.17 -7.04
C PHE A 128 18.91 6.03 -8.10
N PHE A 129 19.65 6.45 -9.11
CA PHE A 129 19.13 7.14 -10.29
C PHE A 129 18.79 6.11 -11.35
N ALA A 130 17.57 5.56 -11.28
CA ALA A 130 17.20 4.36 -12.00
C ALA A 130 15.74 4.38 -12.46
N TYR A 131 15.35 3.36 -13.21
CA TYR A 131 14.07 3.20 -13.87
C TYR A 131 13.83 4.29 -14.92
N ASP A 132 12.76 5.09 -14.72
CA ASP A 132 12.39 6.14 -15.68
C ASP A 132 13.17 7.47 -15.48
N ALA A 133 14.09 7.53 -14.49
CA ALA A 133 14.75 8.78 -14.10
C ALA A 133 15.61 9.40 -15.19
N THR A 134 16.33 8.57 -15.96
CA THR A 134 17.13 9.00 -17.10
C THR A 134 16.25 9.57 -18.20
N ASP A 135 15.18 8.89 -18.57
CA ASP A 135 14.21 9.34 -19.57
C ASP A 135 13.58 10.69 -19.15
N GLU A 136 13.15 10.80 -17.87
CA GLU A 136 12.56 12.02 -17.33
C GLU A 136 13.54 13.21 -17.34
N LEU A 137 14.81 12.97 -17.10
CA LEU A 137 15.84 14.00 -17.23
C LEU A 137 16.05 14.40 -18.69
N GLN A 138 16.09 13.43 -19.61
CA GLN A 138 16.21 13.67 -21.05
C GLN A 138 15.03 14.48 -21.59
N GLU A 139 13.81 14.22 -21.14
CA GLU A 139 12.65 15.04 -21.49
C GLU A 139 12.86 16.53 -21.13
N VAL A 140 13.45 16.81 -19.96
CA VAL A 140 13.76 18.19 -19.55
C VAL A 140 14.94 18.79 -20.32
N LEU A 141 15.93 17.98 -20.71
CA LEU A 141 17.09 18.44 -21.46
C LEU A 141 16.72 18.77 -22.90
N THR A 142 15.93 17.94 -23.55
CA THR A 142 15.50 18.08 -24.96
C THR A 142 14.27 18.96 -25.13
N GLY A 143 13.43 19.08 -24.11
CA GLY A 143 12.11 19.71 -24.18
C GLY A 143 11.05 18.85 -24.87
N GLN A 144 11.32 17.56 -25.11
CA GLN A 144 10.38 16.60 -25.68
C GLN A 144 9.77 15.77 -24.56
N TYR A 145 8.49 16.01 -24.27
CA TYR A 145 7.78 15.38 -23.17
C TYR A 145 6.83 14.29 -23.66
N VAL A 146 6.63 13.24 -22.86
CA VAL A 146 5.68 12.14 -23.13
C VAL A 146 4.71 11.94 -21.96
N THR A 147 3.48 11.47 -22.24
CA THR A 147 2.48 11.25 -21.19
C THR A 147 2.72 9.96 -20.37
N ARG A 148 3.68 9.12 -20.75
CA ARG A 148 4.08 7.92 -20.00
C ARG A 148 4.61 8.28 -18.60
N HIS A 149 5.33 9.40 -18.52
CA HIS A 149 5.86 9.89 -17.26
C HIS A 149 4.95 11.00 -16.68
N PRO A 150 4.70 11.02 -15.34
CA PRO A 150 3.95 12.09 -14.71
C PRO A 150 4.69 13.42 -14.84
N LEU A 151 4.17 14.33 -15.64
CA LEU A 151 4.85 15.58 -16.00
C LEU A 151 5.31 16.41 -14.80
N LEU A 152 4.57 16.36 -13.68
CA LEU A 152 4.99 17.03 -12.45
C LEU A 152 6.28 16.42 -11.89
N HIS A 153 6.42 15.09 -11.92
CA HIS A 153 7.64 14.42 -11.46
C HIS A 153 8.82 14.71 -12.40
N VAL A 154 8.59 14.63 -13.72
CA VAL A 154 9.57 15.01 -14.76
C VAL A 154 10.14 16.40 -14.47
N LEU A 155 9.26 17.39 -14.20
CA LEU A 155 9.72 18.74 -13.87
C LEU A 155 10.43 18.80 -12.52
N MET A 156 9.91 18.13 -11.49
CA MET A 156 10.54 18.10 -10.17
C MET A 156 11.96 17.52 -10.24
N LEU A 157 12.11 16.33 -10.79
CA LEU A 157 13.39 15.64 -10.90
C LEU A 157 14.32 16.37 -11.87
N GLY A 158 13.89 16.50 -13.12
CA GLY A 158 14.74 17.02 -14.19
C GLY A 158 15.15 18.48 -14.01
N LYS A 159 14.23 19.37 -13.56
CA LYS A 159 14.59 20.79 -13.31
C LYS A 159 15.51 20.93 -12.09
N THR A 160 15.33 20.12 -11.04
CA THR A 160 16.21 20.13 -9.86
C THR A 160 17.61 19.67 -10.26
N VAL A 161 17.72 18.50 -10.90
CA VAL A 161 19.01 17.94 -11.30
C VAL A 161 19.72 18.86 -12.30
N ARG A 162 19.04 19.32 -13.36
CA ARG A 162 19.61 20.25 -14.34
C ARG A 162 19.98 21.61 -13.74
N GLY A 163 19.12 22.16 -12.87
CA GLY A 163 19.38 23.47 -12.24
C GLY A 163 20.63 23.44 -11.37
N ILE A 164 20.79 22.41 -10.56
CA ILE A 164 21.96 22.24 -9.69
C ILE A 164 23.21 21.92 -10.54
N GLN A 165 23.07 21.08 -11.56
CA GLN A 165 24.16 20.79 -12.49
C GLN A 165 24.71 22.08 -13.16
N LYS A 166 23.85 23.01 -13.58
CA LYS A 166 24.26 24.29 -14.12
C LYS A 166 25.06 25.16 -13.14
N LEU A 167 24.76 25.04 -11.84
CA LEU A 167 25.43 25.80 -10.77
C LEU A 167 26.75 25.16 -10.33
N THR A 168 26.82 23.83 -10.32
CA THR A 168 27.93 23.08 -9.71
C THR A 168 28.80 22.33 -10.71
N GLY A 169 28.35 22.21 -11.98
CA GLY A 169 28.99 21.38 -13.00
C GLY A 169 28.74 19.87 -12.86
N SER A 170 28.03 19.41 -11.82
CA SER A 170 27.90 17.98 -11.49
C SER A 170 26.44 17.50 -11.43
N TYR A 171 26.11 16.46 -12.20
CA TYR A 171 24.83 15.76 -12.11
C TYR A 171 24.68 15.03 -10.76
N ASN A 172 25.75 14.44 -10.24
CA ASN A 172 25.73 13.73 -8.95
C ASN A 172 25.29 14.63 -7.79
N ILE A 173 25.74 15.88 -7.75
CA ILE A 173 25.30 16.83 -6.72
C ILE A 173 23.81 17.10 -6.86
N GLY A 174 23.30 17.26 -8.10
CA GLY A 174 21.89 17.47 -8.38
C GLY A 174 21.02 16.30 -7.94
N ILE A 175 21.40 15.10 -8.31
CA ILE A 175 20.74 13.85 -7.91
C ILE A 175 20.78 13.70 -6.38
N GLY A 176 21.97 13.88 -5.77
CA GLY A 176 22.16 13.74 -4.33
C GLY A 176 21.28 14.69 -3.50
N ILE A 177 21.15 15.96 -3.95
CA ILE A 177 20.26 16.94 -3.28
C ILE A 177 18.80 16.51 -3.41
N TYR A 178 18.35 16.07 -4.60
CA TYR A 178 16.99 15.56 -4.79
C TYR A 178 16.71 14.40 -3.82
N VAL A 179 17.61 13.43 -3.75
CA VAL A 179 17.49 12.24 -2.87
C VAL A 179 17.50 12.63 -1.40
N LEU A 180 18.35 13.56 -0.97
CA LEU A 180 18.38 14.03 0.44
C LEU A 180 17.07 14.71 0.85
N VAL A 181 16.48 15.52 -0.04
CA VAL A 181 15.17 16.15 0.22
C VAL A 181 14.07 15.09 0.33
N GLN A 182 14.04 14.12 -0.59
CA GLN A 182 13.12 12.99 -0.53
C GLN A 182 13.29 12.17 0.75
N MET A 183 14.52 11.86 1.13
CA MET A 183 14.88 11.14 2.35
C MET A 183 14.37 11.87 3.59
N ALA A 184 14.57 13.19 3.68
CA ALA A 184 14.07 14.00 4.79
C ALA A 184 12.54 14.02 4.86
N GLY A 185 11.87 14.17 3.73
CA GLY A 185 10.40 14.13 3.63
C GLY A 185 9.82 12.78 4.09
N MET A 186 10.41 11.69 3.62
CA MET A 186 10.00 10.34 4.01
C MET A 186 10.28 10.06 5.49
N ALA A 187 11.41 10.49 6.03
CA ALA A 187 11.72 10.36 7.45
C ALA A 187 10.68 11.06 8.33
N LEU A 188 10.23 12.26 7.95
CA LEU A 188 9.16 12.98 8.66
C LEU A 188 7.82 12.25 8.58
N LEU A 189 7.46 11.74 7.41
CA LEU A 189 6.21 11.01 7.21
C LEU A 189 6.19 9.70 7.99
N LEU A 190 7.28 8.92 7.95
CA LEU A 190 7.39 7.67 8.70
C LEU A 190 7.52 7.92 10.21
N GLY A 191 8.17 9.00 10.62
CA GLY A 191 8.16 9.47 12.01
C GLY A 191 6.76 9.78 12.51
N TRP A 192 5.91 10.37 11.65
CA TRP A 192 4.50 10.59 11.94
C TRP A 192 3.72 9.27 12.07
N ILE A 193 3.98 8.29 11.20
CA ILE A 193 3.39 6.94 11.30
C ILE A 193 3.79 6.27 12.63
N LEU A 194 5.08 6.29 12.99
CA LEU A 194 5.57 5.70 14.24
C LEU A 194 4.88 6.28 15.48
N GLN A 195 4.60 7.58 15.46
CA GLN A 195 3.84 8.21 16.54
C GLN A 195 2.41 7.66 16.64
N GLN A 196 1.81 7.20 15.53
CA GLN A 196 0.46 6.62 15.54
C GLN A 196 0.41 5.20 16.09
N LEU A 197 1.53 4.50 16.20
CA LEU A 197 1.56 3.12 16.70
C LEU A 197 1.23 3.09 18.20
N ARG A 198 0.29 2.22 18.59
CA ARG A 198 -0.31 2.23 19.93
C ARG A 198 0.66 1.84 21.03
N THR A 199 1.47 0.78 20.82
CA THR A 199 2.33 0.21 21.84
C THR A 199 3.76 0.72 21.71
N ARG A 200 4.52 0.73 22.82
CA ARG A 200 5.96 1.05 22.79
C ARG A 200 6.71 0.02 21.95
N ALA A 201 6.41 -1.26 22.12
CA ALA A 201 7.00 -2.34 21.33
C ALA A 201 6.74 -2.14 19.83
N GLY A 202 5.49 -1.84 19.42
CA GLY A 202 5.15 -1.55 18.03
C GLY A 202 5.94 -0.36 17.46
N ARG A 203 6.17 0.71 18.26
CA ARG A 203 7.00 1.84 17.83
C ARG A 203 8.47 1.45 17.65
N VAL A 204 9.02 0.63 18.56
CA VAL A 204 10.42 0.14 18.46
C VAL A 204 10.55 -0.79 17.24
N CYS A 205 9.68 -1.79 17.12
CA CYS A 205 9.69 -2.70 15.97
C CYS A 205 9.50 -1.95 14.63
N GLY A 206 8.58 -0.98 14.58
CA GLY A 206 8.38 -0.15 13.40
C GLY A 206 9.59 0.72 13.08
N LEU A 207 10.27 1.27 14.11
CA LEU A 207 11.50 2.06 13.93
C LEU A 207 12.65 1.19 13.37
N LEU A 208 12.83 -0.02 13.92
CA LEU A 208 13.83 -0.97 13.43
C LEU A 208 13.50 -1.41 11.99
N PHE A 209 12.24 -1.68 11.72
CA PHE A 209 11.80 -2.04 10.37
C PHE A 209 12.07 -0.91 9.37
N TYR A 210 11.61 0.31 9.64
CA TYR A 210 11.84 1.42 8.72
C TYR A 210 13.30 1.84 8.61
N GLY A 211 14.08 1.73 9.69
CA GLY A 211 15.49 2.12 9.71
C GLY A 211 16.43 1.12 9.06
N LEU A 212 16.15 -0.18 9.22
CA LEU A 212 17.12 -1.24 8.91
C LEU A 212 16.67 -2.22 7.82
N PHE A 213 15.36 -2.34 7.56
CA PHE A 213 14.91 -3.29 6.53
C PHE A 213 15.29 -2.76 5.13
N PRO A 214 16.09 -3.48 4.35
CA PRO A 214 16.82 -2.95 3.18
C PRO A 214 15.94 -2.32 2.12
N VAL A 215 14.75 -2.88 1.86
CA VAL A 215 13.81 -2.36 0.86
C VAL A 215 13.40 -0.91 1.12
N ILE A 216 13.34 -0.52 2.41
CA ILE A 216 12.95 0.85 2.78
C ILE A 216 13.98 1.88 2.31
N PRO A 217 15.27 1.85 2.75
CA PRO A 217 16.24 2.81 2.26
C PRO A 217 16.50 2.69 0.75
N MET A 218 16.45 1.49 0.15
CA MET A 218 16.62 1.36 -1.30
C MET A 218 15.65 2.24 -2.07
N TYR A 219 14.36 2.19 -1.73
CA TYR A 219 13.38 3.01 -2.44
C TYR A 219 13.29 4.44 -1.93
N VAL A 220 13.57 4.71 -0.66
CA VAL A 220 13.69 6.09 -0.15
C VAL A 220 14.81 6.86 -0.87
N LEU A 221 15.90 6.18 -1.24
CA LEU A 221 17.03 6.75 -1.96
C LEU A 221 16.91 6.65 -3.48
N CYS A 222 15.82 6.09 -4.01
CA CYS A 222 15.55 5.96 -5.42
C CYS A 222 14.76 7.18 -5.95
N THR A 223 15.18 7.71 -7.08
CA THR A 223 14.57 8.89 -7.73
C THR A 223 13.25 8.60 -8.45
N SER A 224 12.69 7.41 -8.27
CA SER A 224 11.44 6.97 -8.92
C SER A 224 10.21 7.78 -8.47
N LYS A 225 9.32 8.08 -9.42
CA LYS A 225 7.98 8.65 -9.21
C LYS A 225 7.10 7.84 -8.24
N ASP A 226 7.45 6.58 -7.98
CA ASP A 226 6.74 5.69 -7.07
C ASP A 226 6.83 6.13 -5.60
N MET A 227 7.92 6.82 -5.21
CA MET A 227 8.09 7.31 -3.84
C MET A 227 7.14 8.44 -3.48
N PRO A 228 7.03 9.56 -4.22
CA PRO A 228 6.03 10.59 -3.91
C PRO A 228 4.59 10.05 -4.01
N TYR A 229 4.29 9.13 -4.92
CA TYR A 229 3.00 8.42 -4.96
C TYR A 229 2.73 7.67 -3.64
N THR A 230 3.70 6.87 -3.18
CA THR A 230 3.61 6.11 -1.92
C THR A 230 3.48 7.04 -0.73
N ALA A 231 4.21 8.16 -0.70
CA ALA A 231 4.10 9.18 0.34
C ALA A 231 2.70 9.80 0.41
N GLY A 232 2.10 10.14 -0.73
CA GLY A 232 0.71 10.61 -0.81
C GLY A 232 -0.28 9.61 -0.24
N MET A 233 -0.19 8.34 -0.64
CA MET A 233 -1.06 7.27 -0.14
C MET A 233 -0.88 7.05 1.37
N LEU A 234 0.37 7.02 1.88
CA LEU A 234 0.65 6.92 3.32
C LEU A 234 0.04 8.08 4.11
N ALA A 235 0.17 9.30 3.61
CA ALA A 235 -0.42 10.48 4.25
C ALA A 235 -1.95 10.36 4.33
N VAL A 236 -2.61 9.87 3.26
CA VAL A 236 -4.05 9.56 3.26
C VAL A 236 -4.38 8.55 4.37
N LEU A 237 -3.67 7.42 4.43
CA LEU A 237 -3.90 6.37 5.43
C LEU A 237 -3.74 6.89 6.87
N VAL A 238 -2.68 7.67 7.14
CA VAL A 238 -2.43 8.24 8.48
C VAL A 238 -3.53 9.21 8.88
N LEU A 239 -3.94 10.10 7.97
CA LEU A 239 -5.01 11.07 8.22
C LEU A 239 -6.32 10.36 8.54
N LEU A 240 -6.71 9.35 7.75
CA LEU A 240 -7.92 8.57 7.96
C LEU A 240 -7.89 7.78 9.29
N CYS A 241 -6.76 7.15 9.61
CA CYS A 241 -6.58 6.45 10.89
C CYS A 241 -6.72 7.40 12.08
N ARG A 242 -6.20 8.64 12.00
CA ARG A 242 -6.36 9.67 13.05
C ARG A 242 -7.81 10.11 13.19
N MET A 243 -8.50 10.38 12.09
CA MET A 243 -9.92 10.79 12.09
C MET A 243 -10.80 9.69 12.70
N GLN A 244 -10.54 8.43 12.35
CA GLN A 244 -11.27 7.29 12.90
C GLN A 244 -11.07 7.16 14.42
N ARG A 245 -9.85 7.39 14.93
CA ARG A 245 -9.56 7.36 16.38
C ARG A 245 -10.21 8.52 17.12
N GLY A 246 -10.15 9.74 16.58
CA GLY A 246 -10.78 10.92 17.19
C GLY A 246 -12.30 10.80 17.25
N GLY A 247 -12.93 10.12 16.31
CA GLY A 247 -14.36 9.81 16.33
C GLY A 247 -14.73 8.79 17.42
N CYS A 248 -13.86 7.83 17.73
CA CYS A 248 -14.06 6.87 18.81
C CYS A 248 -13.94 7.50 20.21
N SER A 249 -12.96 8.39 20.42
CA SER A 249 -12.74 9.05 21.72
C SER A 249 -13.92 9.93 22.14
N ARG A 250 -14.45 10.73 21.22
CA ARG A 250 -15.62 11.59 21.50
C ARG A 250 -16.90 10.79 21.77
N ARG A 251 -17.02 9.59 21.21
CA ARG A 251 -18.15 8.71 21.45
C ARG A 251 -18.03 8.00 22.81
N GLY A 252 -16.82 7.58 23.18
CA GLY A 252 -16.55 6.98 24.48
C GLY A 252 -16.82 7.90 25.66
N GLU A 253 -16.48 9.21 25.53
CA GLU A 253 -16.78 10.22 26.56
C GLU A 253 -18.29 10.48 26.74
N ALA A 254 -19.08 10.34 25.67
CA ALA A 254 -20.54 10.47 25.73
C ALA A 254 -21.26 9.20 26.21
N GLU A 255 -20.68 8.02 25.98
CA GLU A 255 -21.26 6.70 26.35
C GLU A 255 -20.80 6.18 27.72
N VAL A 256 -19.67 6.65 28.26
CA VAL A 256 -19.25 6.40 29.66
C VAL A 256 -20.20 7.07 30.66
N ALA A 257 -20.99 8.05 30.20
CA ALA A 257 -22.10 8.61 31.00
C ALA A 257 -23.36 7.72 31.05
N ALA A 258 -23.42 6.63 30.25
CA ALA A 258 -24.48 5.63 30.27
C ALA A 258 -23.83 4.27 30.62
N ALA A 259 -23.85 3.92 31.91
CA ALA A 259 -23.42 2.63 32.39
C ALA A 259 -24.18 1.51 31.65
N ASP A 260 -23.45 0.48 31.15
CA ASP A 260 -23.93 -0.77 30.53
C ASP A 260 -23.84 -0.91 29.00
N ALA A 261 -22.98 -0.17 28.30
CA ALA A 261 -22.85 -0.35 26.86
C ALA A 261 -21.58 -1.13 26.47
N GLU A 262 -21.75 -2.24 25.68
CA GLU A 262 -20.66 -2.88 24.90
C GLU A 262 -19.84 -1.82 24.15
N MET A 263 -18.51 -1.91 24.21
CA MET A 263 -17.66 -0.94 23.49
C MET A 263 -18.04 -0.83 22.02
N PRO A 264 -18.28 0.38 21.50
CA PRO A 264 -18.86 0.54 20.17
C PRO A 264 -17.93 0.02 19.09
N LYS A 265 -18.46 -0.89 18.27
CA LYS A 265 -17.85 -1.29 16.98
C LYS A 265 -17.52 -0.03 16.20
N ALA A 266 -16.37 -0.01 15.49
CA ALA A 266 -15.92 1.15 14.74
C ALA A 266 -17.07 1.76 13.90
N GLY A 267 -17.64 2.86 14.39
CA GLY A 267 -18.72 3.58 13.73
C GLY A 267 -18.21 4.50 12.59
N PRO A 268 -19.12 5.09 11.81
CA PRO A 268 -18.74 6.13 10.88
C PRO A 268 -18.04 7.27 11.63
N PHE A 269 -16.92 7.78 11.10
CA PHE A 269 -16.14 8.82 11.75
C PHE A 269 -16.45 10.22 11.18
N PRO A 270 -16.31 11.30 11.97
CA PRO A 270 -16.50 12.67 11.49
C PRO A 270 -15.30 13.10 10.65
N LEU A 271 -15.55 13.82 9.58
CA LEU A 271 -14.51 14.49 8.80
C LEU A 271 -14.30 15.91 9.33
N SER A 272 -13.15 16.12 9.98
CA SER A 272 -12.79 17.43 10.54
C SER A 272 -12.52 18.45 9.41
N THR A 273 -13.12 19.64 9.49
CA THR A 273 -12.87 20.70 8.50
C THR A 273 -11.40 21.11 8.46
N ALA A 274 -10.74 21.15 9.62
CA ALA A 274 -9.31 21.49 9.73
C ALA A 274 -8.40 20.47 9.03
N SER A 275 -8.85 19.23 8.82
CA SER A 275 -8.06 18.17 8.16
C SER A 275 -8.33 18.08 6.66
N LEU A 276 -9.35 18.79 6.12
CA LEU A 276 -9.70 18.72 4.70
C LEU A 276 -8.56 19.17 3.77
N PRO A 277 -7.86 20.30 4.01
CA PRO A 277 -6.78 20.73 3.14
C PRO A 277 -5.64 19.71 3.09
N ALA A 278 -5.25 19.15 4.23
CA ALA A 278 -4.19 18.13 4.30
C ALA A 278 -4.61 16.84 3.58
N LEU A 279 -5.88 16.41 3.72
CA LEU A 279 -6.39 15.24 3.02
C LEU A 279 -6.52 15.49 1.51
N ALA A 280 -6.98 16.67 1.09
CA ALA A 280 -7.04 17.05 -0.33
C ALA A 280 -5.64 17.06 -0.96
N PHE A 281 -4.67 17.65 -0.28
CA PHE A 281 -3.27 17.66 -0.74
C PHE A 281 -2.69 16.23 -0.85
N ALA A 282 -2.89 15.39 0.15
CA ALA A 282 -2.40 14.00 0.13
C ALA A 282 -3.04 13.18 -1.01
N LEU A 283 -4.35 13.34 -1.24
CA LEU A 283 -5.07 12.70 -2.34
C LEU A 283 -4.59 13.23 -3.71
N LEU A 284 -4.33 14.52 -3.82
CA LEU A 284 -3.79 15.13 -5.04
C LEU A 284 -2.38 14.61 -5.35
N VAL A 285 -1.49 14.56 -4.35
CA VAL A 285 -0.15 13.97 -4.48
C VAL A 285 -0.26 12.53 -4.96
N MET A 286 -1.11 11.71 -4.32
CA MET A 286 -1.36 10.33 -4.75
C MET A 286 -1.85 10.26 -6.21
N ALA A 287 -2.73 11.17 -6.66
CA ALA A 287 -3.28 11.12 -8.00
C ALA A 287 -2.30 11.56 -9.10
N VAL A 288 -1.40 12.50 -8.80
CA VAL A 288 -0.57 13.18 -9.81
C VAL A 288 0.71 12.40 -10.14
N PHE A 289 1.31 11.69 -9.16
CA PHE A 289 2.61 11.05 -9.35
C PHE A 289 2.56 9.68 -10.02
N ARG A 290 1.38 9.11 -10.28
CA ARG A 290 1.22 7.90 -11.10
C ARG A 290 -0.08 7.95 -11.91
N SER A 291 -0.05 7.39 -13.12
CA SER A 291 -1.23 7.33 -14.00
C SER A 291 -2.40 6.54 -13.38
N ASN A 292 -2.11 5.45 -12.63
CA ASN A 292 -3.14 4.71 -11.89
C ASN A 292 -3.61 5.42 -10.62
N GLY A 293 -2.91 6.44 -10.13
CA GLY A 293 -3.25 7.16 -8.90
C GLY A 293 -4.61 7.86 -8.95
N VAL A 294 -4.96 8.45 -10.10
CA VAL A 294 -6.29 9.05 -10.29
C VAL A 294 -7.39 7.98 -10.30
N ILE A 295 -7.13 6.79 -10.82
CA ILE A 295 -8.09 5.68 -10.81
C ILE A 295 -8.34 5.24 -9.36
N VAL A 296 -7.25 5.08 -8.57
CA VAL A 296 -7.35 4.78 -7.13
C VAL A 296 -8.14 5.86 -6.41
N LEU A 297 -7.89 7.15 -6.69
CA LEU A 297 -8.63 8.27 -6.12
C LEU A 297 -10.12 8.17 -6.43
N VAL A 298 -10.50 8.03 -7.70
CA VAL A 298 -11.90 7.97 -8.15
C VAL A 298 -12.65 6.80 -7.52
N LEU A 299 -12.02 5.62 -7.46
CA LEU A 299 -12.60 4.43 -6.84
C LEU A 299 -12.66 4.53 -5.30
N PHE A 300 -11.75 5.26 -4.68
CA PHE A 300 -11.71 5.44 -3.23
C PHE A 300 -12.76 6.44 -2.71
N LEU A 301 -13.07 7.49 -3.45
CA LEU A 301 -14.01 8.54 -3.01
C LEU A 301 -15.40 7.99 -2.61
N PRO A 302 -16.05 7.07 -3.35
CA PRO A 302 -17.28 6.42 -2.91
C PRO A 302 -17.11 5.64 -1.61
N ILE A 303 -16.01 4.92 -1.44
CA ILE A 303 -15.73 4.17 -0.20
C ILE A 303 -15.63 5.15 0.98
N LEU A 304 -14.91 6.25 0.83
CA LEU A 304 -14.80 7.30 1.84
C LEU A 304 -16.16 7.90 2.20
N PHE A 305 -17.04 8.11 1.20
CA PHE A 305 -18.40 8.63 1.43
C PHE A 305 -19.23 7.72 2.36
N PHE A 306 -19.06 6.40 2.29
CA PHE A 306 -19.73 5.44 3.17
C PHE A 306 -19.01 5.25 4.52
N LEU A 307 -17.73 5.58 4.62
CA LEU A 307 -16.95 5.48 5.86
C LEU A 307 -17.24 6.61 6.83
N VAL A 308 -17.60 7.79 6.34
CA VAL A 308 -17.84 8.97 7.17
C VAL A 308 -19.28 9.06 7.66
N GLN A 309 -19.50 9.86 8.72
CA GLN A 309 -20.83 10.19 9.22
C GLN A 309 -21.67 10.91 8.17
N LYS A 310 -22.99 10.73 8.20
CA LYS A 310 -23.93 11.40 7.27
C LYS A 310 -23.71 12.93 7.22
N SER A 311 -23.46 13.57 8.36
CA SER A 311 -23.14 15.01 8.46
C SER A 311 -21.86 15.42 7.73
N SER A 312 -20.93 14.50 7.50
CA SER A 312 -19.65 14.74 6.81
C SER A 312 -19.69 14.45 5.31
N ARG A 313 -20.78 13.89 4.77
CA ARG A 313 -20.88 13.50 3.35
C ARG A 313 -20.75 14.68 2.39
N LYS A 314 -21.32 15.83 2.75
CA LYS A 314 -21.14 17.08 1.96
C LYS A 314 -19.66 17.49 1.89
N LYS A 315 -18.90 17.28 2.97
CA LYS A 315 -17.46 17.55 2.99
C LYS A 315 -16.69 16.59 2.08
N VAL A 316 -17.11 15.32 1.95
CA VAL A 316 -16.51 14.38 0.98
C VAL A 316 -16.80 14.81 -0.45
N ALA A 317 -18.01 15.25 -0.75
CA ALA A 317 -18.34 15.78 -2.08
C ALA A 317 -17.51 17.02 -2.42
N LEU A 318 -17.35 17.96 -1.47
CA LEU A 318 -16.47 19.11 -1.63
C LEU A 318 -15.02 18.69 -1.82
N LEU A 319 -14.51 17.76 -1.00
CA LEU A 319 -13.16 17.19 -1.11
C LEU A 319 -12.94 16.57 -2.50
N ALA A 320 -13.89 15.79 -3.00
CA ALA A 320 -13.85 15.18 -4.34
C ALA A 320 -13.78 16.26 -5.42
N GLY A 321 -14.67 17.26 -5.38
CA GLY A 321 -14.68 18.37 -6.35
C GLY A 321 -13.37 19.16 -6.35
N VAL A 322 -12.86 19.50 -5.17
CA VAL A 322 -11.59 20.25 -5.04
C VAL A 322 -10.40 19.42 -5.53
N THR A 323 -10.31 18.14 -5.14
CA THR A 323 -9.16 17.32 -5.49
C THR A 323 -9.16 16.95 -6.98
N LEU A 324 -10.31 16.54 -7.53
CA LEU A 324 -10.43 16.21 -8.95
C LEU A 324 -10.30 17.48 -9.82
N GLY A 325 -10.90 18.60 -9.39
CA GLY A 325 -10.74 19.88 -10.07
C GLY A 325 -9.28 20.34 -10.11
N ALA A 326 -8.57 20.27 -8.99
CA ALA A 326 -7.15 20.58 -8.90
C ALA A 326 -6.30 19.64 -9.78
N TYR A 327 -6.61 18.34 -9.78
CA TYR A 327 -5.94 17.36 -10.66
C TYR A 327 -6.12 17.72 -12.14
N VAL A 328 -7.37 17.97 -12.57
CA VAL A 328 -7.67 18.32 -13.97
C VAL A 328 -7.00 19.65 -14.35
N MET A 329 -7.08 20.68 -13.51
CA MET A 329 -6.42 21.97 -13.75
C MET A 329 -4.91 21.83 -13.89
N LEU A 330 -4.27 21.05 -12.99
CA LEU A 330 -2.83 20.83 -13.02
C LEU A 330 -2.41 20.07 -14.28
N GLN A 331 -3.08 18.97 -14.60
CA GLN A 331 -2.77 18.17 -15.79
C GLN A 331 -3.03 18.94 -17.09
N SER A 332 -4.17 19.65 -17.19
CA SER A 332 -4.47 20.48 -18.36
C SER A 332 -3.46 21.62 -18.53
N GLY A 333 -3.07 22.26 -17.43
CA GLY A 333 -2.04 23.32 -17.44
C GLY A 333 -0.68 22.79 -17.88
N LEU A 334 -0.24 21.65 -17.34
CA LEU A 334 1.01 21.01 -17.73
C LEU A 334 0.98 20.58 -19.21
N ASN A 335 -0.11 19.96 -19.66
CA ASN A 335 -0.28 19.56 -21.07
C ASN A 335 -0.30 20.76 -22.01
N ALA A 336 -0.93 21.87 -21.66
CA ALA A 336 -0.97 23.06 -22.48
C ALA A 336 0.41 23.72 -22.64
N VAL A 337 1.22 23.70 -21.57
CA VAL A 337 2.56 24.30 -21.56
C VAL A 337 3.61 23.39 -22.21
N LEU A 338 3.61 22.10 -21.85
CA LEU A 338 4.66 21.15 -22.24
C LEU A 338 4.35 20.41 -23.54
N LYS A 339 3.09 20.35 -23.96
CA LYS A 339 2.59 19.68 -25.18
C LYS A 339 3.15 18.26 -25.36
N PRO A 340 2.98 17.37 -24.36
CA PRO A 340 3.58 16.04 -24.42
C PRO A 340 2.97 15.18 -25.53
N GLU A 341 3.78 14.28 -26.09
CA GLU A 341 3.29 13.22 -26.96
C GLU A 341 2.47 12.20 -26.16
N SER A 342 1.32 11.79 -26.70
CA SER A 342 0.39 10.90 -26.01
C SER A 342 0.71 9.43 -26.24
N THR A 343 1.10 8.72 -25.20
CA THR A 343 1.33 7.26 -25.16
C THR A 343 0.20 6.49 -24.45
N ASN A 344 -0.88 7.17 -24.07
CA ASN A 344 -1.94 6.61 -23.21
C ASN A 344 -2.62 5.35 -23.77
N ALA A 345 -2.81 5.25 -25.09
CA ALA A 345 -3.43 4.07 -25.70
C ALA A 345 -2.57 2.83 -25.49
N MET A 346 -1.29 2.91 -25.80
CA MET A 346 -0.32 1.84 -25.60
C MET A 346 -0.26 1.35 -24.15
N GLU A 347 -0.22 2.28 -23.18
CA GLU A 347 -0.17 1.95 -21.77
C GLU A 347 -1.48 1.29 -21.26
N SER A 348 -2.63 1.71 -21.78
CA SER A 348 -3.93 1.15 -21.39
C SER A 348 -4.20 -0.24 -21.97
N LEU A 349 -3.53 -0.59 -23.06
CA LEU A 349 -3.74 -1.86 -23.79
C LEU A 349 -2.70 -2.94 -23.46
N THR A 350 -1.91 -2.74 -22.41
CA THR A 350 -0.84 -3.64 -21.99
C THR A 350 -1.28 -5.11 -21.93
N VAL A 351 -2.40 -5.40 -21.24
CA VAL A 351 -2.91 -6.79 -21.11
C VAL A 351 -3.41 -7.35 -22.46
N PRO A 352 -4.26 -6.66 -23.23
CA PRO A 352 -4.64 -7.10 -24.57
C PRO A 352 -3.46 -7.37 -25.51
N ILE A 353 -2.46 -6.49 -25.51
CA ILE A 353 -1.22 -6.65 -26.32
C ILE A 353 -0.50 -7.95 -25.94
N GLN A 354 -0.30 -8.16 -24.64
CA GLN A 354 0.39 -9.37 -24.12
C GLN A 354 -0.40 -10.65 -24.44
N GLN A 355 -1.73 -10.58 -24.40
CA GLN A 355 -2.61 -11.71 -24.73
C GLN A 355 -2.51 -12.10 -26.21
N LEU A 356 -2.61 -11.13 -27.12
CA LEU A 356 -2.43 -11.37 -28.55
C LEU A 356 -1.04 -11.91 -28.87
N ALA A 357 0.00 -11.29 -28.30
CA ALA A 357 1.38 -11.73 -28.49
C ALA A 357 1.62 -13.16 -28.01
N ARG A 358 1.03 -13.56 -26.86
CA ARG A 358 1.14 -14.92 -26.38
C ARG A 358 0.48 -15.92 -27.33
N VAL A 359 -0.74 -15.65 -27.81
CA VAL A 359 -1.41 -16.56 -28.75
C VAL A 359 -0.63 -16.64 -30.04
N TRP A 360 -0.12 -15.54 -30.59
CA TRP A 360 0.72 -15.53 -31.78
C TRP A 360 1.97 -16.43 -31.63
N ASN A 361 2.66 -16.36 -30.49
CA ASN A 361 3.89 -17.13 -30.28
C ASN A 361 3.67 -18.61 -29.96
N TYR A 362 2.48 -19.02 -29.47
CA TYR A 362 2.22 -20.40 -29.06
C TYR A 362 1.22 -21.14 -29.94
N SER A 363 0.38 -20.44 -30.67
CA SER A 363 -0.72 -21.00 -31.49
C SER A 363 -1.08 -20.05 -32.66
N PRO A 364 -0.09 -19.72 -33.53
CA PRO A 364 -0.30 -18.80 -34.65
C PRO A 364 -1.37 -19.28 -35.64
N GLU A 365 -1.60 -20.59 -35.71
CA GLU A 365 -2.62 -21.24 -36.56
C GLU A 365 -4.07 -20.83 -36.21
N LEU A 366 -4.30 -20.21 -35.05
CA LEU A 366 -5.60 -19.69 -34.66
C LEU A 366 -5.97 -18.38 -35.36
N PHE A 367 -4.99 -17.69 -35.96
CA PHE A 367 -5.20 -16.49 -36.76
C PHE A 367 -5.45 -16.84 -38.22
N SER A 368 -6.57 -16.44 -38.79
CA SER A 368 -6.78 -16.45 -40.23
C SER A 368 -5.83 -15.46 -40.92
N GLU A 369 -5.66 -15.53 -42.23
CA GLU A 369 -4.86 -14.55 -43.00
C GLU A 369 -5.33 -13.10 -42.73
N GLU A 370 -6.67 -12.87 -42.71
CA GLU A 370 -7.27 -11.57 -42.36
C GLU A 370 -6.96 -11.14 -40.92
N ASP A 371 -6.93 -12.11 -39.97
CA ASP A 371 -6.56 -11.85 -38.59
C ASP A 371 -5.09 -11.44 -38.45
N GLN A 372 -4.18 -12.07 -39.20
CA GLN A 372 -2.75 -11.77 -39.24
C GLN A 372 -2.48 -10.37 -39.80
N GLU A 373 -3.09 -10.05 -40.95
CA GLU A 373 -2.99 -8.71 -41.53
C GLU A 373 -3.45 -7.64 -40.52
N THR A 374 -4.61 -7.88 -39.90
CA THR A 374 -5.17 -6.95 -38.90
C THR A 374 -4.25 -6.83 -37.65
N LEU A 375 -3.64 -7.92 -37.21
CA LEU A 375 -2.71 -7.92 -36.07
C LEU A 375 -1.44 -7.11 -36.39
N PHE A 376 -0.86 -7.34 -37.57
CA PHE A 376 0.38 -6.69 -37.99
C PHE A 376 0.23 -5.18 -38.24
N GLU A 377 -0.97 -4.70 -38.50
CA GLU A 377 -1.24 -3.24 -38.56
C GLU A 377 -0.94 -2.53 -37.23
N ILE A 378 -1.09 -3.20 -36.09
CA ILE A 378 -0.90 -2.61 -34.74
C ILE A 378 0.26 -3.20 -33.98
N LEU A 379 0.67 -4.43 -34.28
CA LEU A 379 1.79 -5.15 -33.67
C LEU A 379 2.60 -5.84 -34.77
N PRO A 380 3.66 -5.20 -35.31
CA PRO A 380 4.53 -5.81 -36.31
C PRO A 380 5.10 -7.14 -35.83
N GLU A 381 5.40 -8.05 -36.75
CA GLU A 381 5.89 -9.39 -36.45
C GLU A 381 7.20 -9.35 -35.64
N GLU A 382 8.09 -8.40 -35.93
CA GLU A 382 9.33 -8.21 -35.20
C GLU A 382 9.07 -7.88 -33.71
N SER A 383 8.01 -7.13 -33.43
CA SER A 383 7.61 -6.80 -32.05
C SER A 383 7.00 -8.00 -31.35
N LEU A 384 6.19 -8.80 -32.07
CA LEU A 384 5.62 -10.04 -31.52
C LEU A 384 6.70 -11.08 -31.20
N ALA A 385 7.79 -11.13 -31.96
CA ALA A 385 8.94 -12.00 -31.73
C ALA A 385 9.71 -11.66 -30.44
N LEU A 386 9.51 -10.43 -29.89
CA LEU A 386 10.09 -10.00 -28.61
C LEU A 386 9.23 -10.43 -27.39
N TYR A 387 8.23 -11.27 -27.59
CA TYR A 387 7.35 -11.69 -26.51
C TYR A 387 8.13 -12.33 -25.33
N GLN A 388 7.84 -11.81 -24.14
CA GLN A 388 8.33 -12.36 -22.87
C GLN A 388 7.13 -12.64 -21.95
N PRO A 389 7.04 -13.82 -21.33
CA PRO A 389 5.87 -14.19 -20.53
C PRO A 389 5.57 -13.25 -19.35
N LYS A 390 6.61 -12.75 -18.66
CA LYS A 390 6.50 -11.94 -17.46
C LYS A 390 6.55 -10.41 -17.71
N LEU A 391 6.86 -10.00 -18.94
CA LEU A 391 7.15 -8.60 -19.29
C LEU A 391 6.51 -8.24 -20.64
N SER A 392 5.55 -7.32 -20.64
CA SER A 392 4.89 -6.88 -21.88
C SER A 392 5.56 -5.68 -22.55
N ASP A 393 6.50 -5.01 -21.87
CA ASP A 393 7.09 -3.76 -22.35
C ASP A 393 7.81 -3.91 -23.70
N LEU A 394 8.45 -5.05 -23.96
CA LEU A 394 9.16 -5.31 -25.20
C LEU A 394 8.23 -5.38 -26.41
N VAL A 395 7.12 -6.11 -26.30
CA VAL A 395 6.10 -6.18 -27.37
C VAL A 395 5.36 -4.85 -27.49
N LYS A 396 5.01 -4.25 -26.35
CA LYS A 396 4.26 -3.00 -26.26
C LYS A 396 5.02 -1.84 -26.93
N ALA A 397 6.34 -1.82 -26.88
CA ALA A 397 7.16 -0.77 -27.50
C ALA A 397 6.94 -0.66 -29.01
N GLY A 398 6.61 -1.77 -29.69
CA GLY A 398 6.31 -1.78 -31.13
C GLY A 398 4.84 -1.49 -31.49
N PHE A 399 3.99 -1.15 -30.51
CA PHE A 399 2.57 -0.92 -30.76
C PHE A 399 2.31 0.36 -31.58
N VAL A 400 1.66 0.20 -32.74
CA VAL A 400 1.37 1.29 -33.69
C VAL A 400 0.10 2.03 -33.25
N THR A 401 0.24 2.96 -32.31
CA THR A 401 -0.85 3.74 -31.72
C THR A 401 -1.72 4.47 -32.77
N ASN A 402 -1.11 4.99 -33.83
CA ASN A 402 -1.82 5.76 -34.85
C ASN A 402 -2.80 4.88 -35.65
N ASN A 403 -2.42 3.64 -35.96
CA ASN A 403 -3.32 2.71 -36.65
C ASN A 403 -4.48 2.28 -35.71
N PHE A 404 -4.15 1.96 -34.47
CA PHE A 404 -5.19 1.65 -33.46
C PHE A 404 -6.23 2.77 -33.32
N LYS A 405 -5.82 4.04 -33.28
CA LYS A 405 -6.73 5.19 -33.14
C LYS A 405 -7.67 5.38 -34.33
N LYS A 406 -7.34 4.89 -35.52
CA LYS A 406 -8.21 5.00 -36.72
C LYS A 406 -9.47 4.15 -36.59
N ASP A 407 -9.34 2.93 -36.09
CA ASP A 407 -10.48 2.01 -35.90
C ASP A 407 -10.26 1.09 -34.67
N PRO A 408 -10.44 1.59 -33.45
CA PRO A 408 -10.30 0.77 -32.25
C PRO A 408 -11.25 -0.44 -32.21
N ALA A 409 -12.43 -0.33 -32.87
CA ALA A 409 -13.41 -1.39 -32.88
C ALA A 409 -12.96 -2.61 -33.69
N LYS A 410 -12.22 -2.41 -34.79
CA LYS A 410 -11.62 -3.47 -35.61
C LYS A 410 -10.70 -4.35 -34.72
N TYR A 411 -9.81 -3.73 -33.99
CA TYR A 411 -8.83 -4.43 -33.16
C TYR A 411 -9.45 -5.05 -31.89
N ALA A 412 -10.49 -4.43 -31.32
CA ALA A 412 -11.26 -5.03 -30.23
C ALA A 412 -12.00 -6.30 -30.68
N LYS A 413 -12.52 -6.32 -31.93
CA LYS A 413 -13.12 -7.52 -32.53
C LYS A 413 -12.09 -8.63 -32.72
N LEU A 414 -10.91 -8.31 -33.25
CA LEU A 414 -9.79 -9.25 -33.37
C LEU A 414 -9.46 -9.85 -32.00
N TRP A 415 -9.19 -9.00 -30.99
CA TRP A 415 -8.87 -9.44 -29.64
C TRP A 415 -9.94 -10.36 -29.05
N THR A 416 -11.22 -10.01 -29.21
CA THR A 416 -12.34 -10.83 -28.71
C THR A 416 -12.42 -12.17 -29.45
N ARG A 417 -12.29 -12.20 -30.77
CA ARG A 417 -12.33 -13.41 -31.58
C ARG A 417 -11.23 -14.40 -31.24
N ILE A 418 -10.00 -13.91 -31.08
CA ILE A 418 -8.86 -14.73 -30.69
C ILE A 418 -8.99 -15.20 -29.23
N GLY A 419 -9.48 -14.34 -28.34
CA GLY A 419 -9.72 -14.69 -26.93
C GLY A 419 -10.77 -15.80 -26.75
N ILE A 420 -11.81 -15.84 -27.59
CA ILE A 420 -12.80 -16.93 -27.58
C ILE A 420 -12.17 -18.24 -28.07
N LYS A 421 -11.25 -18.19 -29.05
CA LYS A 421 -10.53 -19.38 -29.54
C LYS A 421 -9.49 -19.90 -28.53
N ALA A 422 -8.85 -19.01 -27.76
CA ALA A 422 -7.75 -19.35 -26.85
C ALA A 422 -7.91 -18.74 -25.43
N PRO A 423 -9.01 -19.00 -24.69
CA PRO A 423 -9.30 -18.35 -23.42
C PRO A 423 -8.25 -18.69 -22.32
N ALA A 424 -7.78 -19.93 -22.30
CA ALA A 424 -6.75 -20.36 -21.35
C ALA A 424 -5.42 -19.61 -21.55
N THR A 425 -5.01 -19.40 -22.82
CA THR A 425 -3.81 -18.65 -23.18
C THR A 425 -3.92 -17.18 -22.76
N TYR A 426 -5.11 -16.57 -22.90
CA TYR A 426 -5.36 -15.20 -22.45
C TYR A 426 -5.27 -15.06 -20.94
N ILE A 427 -5.86 -15.99 -20.19
CA ILE A 427 -5.79 -16.01 -18.73
C ILE A 427 -4.34 -16.15 -18.26
N ASN A 428 -3.60 -17.07 -18.88
CA ASN A 428 -2.18 -17.29 -18.54
C ASN A 428 -1.30 -16.08 -18.89
N ALA A 429 -1.57 -15.39 -20.01
CA ALA A 429 -0.85 -14.17 -20.34
C ALA A 429 -0.99 -13.09 -19.25
N TRP A 430 -2.22 -12.89 -18.77
CA TRP A 430 -2.50 -11.96 -17.67
C TRP A 430 -1.93 -12.43 -16.33
N PHE A 431 -2.04 -13.70 -16.01
CA PHE A 431 -1.49 -14.24 -14.78
C PHE A 431 0.02 -14.08 -14.71
N LEU A 432 0.74 -14.36 -15.80
CA LEU A 432 2.20 -14.27 -15.85
C LEU A 432 2.73 -12.86 -15.65
N THR A 433 2.00 -11.83 -16.06
CA THR A 433 2.38 -10.43 -15.80
C THR A 433 1.99 -9.94 -14.40
N SER A 434 1.23 -10.73 -13.62
CA SER A 434 0.67 -10.29 -12.33
C SER A 434 0.96 -11.23 -11.14
N TYR A 435 1.34 -12.49 -11.36
CA TYR A 435 1.40 -13.49 -10.29
C TYR A 435 2.43 -13.18 -9.19
N GLY A 436 3.46 -12.42 -9.47
CA GLY A 436 4.42 -11.97 -8.47
C GLY A 436 3.81 -11.06 -7.40
N PHE A 437 2.66 -10.44 -7.68
CA PHE A 437 1.95 -9.66 -6.66
C PHE A 437 1.11 -10.50 -5.69
N TRP A 438 0.77 -11.74 -6.04
CA TRP A 438 -0.13 -12.58 -5.24
C TRP A 438 0.39 -13.99 -4.93
N TYR A 439 1.52 -14.41 -5.49
CA TYR A 439 2.20 -15.64 -5.16
C TYR A 439 3.49 -15.36 -4.34
N PRO A 440 3.58 -15.84 -3.08
CA PRO A 440 4.73 -15.57 -2.21
C PRO A 440 6.07 -16.11 -2.72
N GLY A 441 6.06 -17.20 -3.49
CA GLY A 441 7.24 -17.86 -4.02
C GLY A 441 7.65 -17.39 -5.42
N ALA A 442 7.02 -16.35 -5.97
CA ALA A 442 7.37 -15.85 -7.29
C ALA A 442 8.80 -15.31 -7.33
N ASP A 443 9.51 -15.64 -8.41
CA ASP A 443 10.73 -14.93 -8.77
C ASP A 443 10.39 -13.47 -9.12
N ILE A 444 10.92 -12.52 -8.36
CA ILE A 444 10.65 -11.08 -8.52
C ILE A 444 11.58 -10.40 -9.52
N ASP A 445 12.57 -11.11 -10.05
CA ASP A 445 13.42 -10.64 -11.14
C ASP A 445 12.75 -10.91 -12.49
N VAL A 446 11.93 -9.98 -12.94
CA VAL A 446 11.19 -10.08 -14.20
C VAL A 446 12.05 -9.89 -15.44
N TYR A 447 13.24 -9.32 -15.28
CA TYR A 447 14.18 -9.04 -16.38
C TYR A 447 15.11 -10.21 -16.65
N ASN A 448 15.20 -11.18 -15.74
CA ASN A 448 16.07 -12.34 -15.90
C ASN A 448 15.71 -13.12 -17.18
N GLY A 449 16.74 -13.36 -18.00
CA GLY A 449 16.59 -14.06 -19.27
C GLY A 449 15.95 -13.25 -20.40
N THR A 450 15.72 -11.93 -20.21
CA THR A 450 15.27 -11.07 -21.32
C THR A 450 16.43 -10.67 -22.22
N ARG A 451 16.21 -10.67 -23.55
CA ARG A 451 17.26 -10.33 -24.53
C ARG A 451 17.73 -8.87 -24.48
N CYS A 452 16.92 -7.98 -23.91
CA CYS A 452 17.19 -6.55 -23.90
C CYS A 452 17.87 -6.05 -22.63
N TYR A 453 18.03 -6.91 -21.61
CA TYR A 453 18.64 -6.55 -20.34
C TYR A 453 19.80 -7.51 -20.05
N GLU A 454 21.02 -6.99 -20.06
CA GLU A 454 22.25 -7.76 -19.79
C GLU A 454 22.39 -8.11 -18.31
N SER A 455 21.88 -7.25 -17.42
CA SER A 455 21.83 -7.45 -15.98
C SER A 455 20.41 -7.55 -15.49
N SER A 456 20.14 -8.46 -14.59
CA SER A 456 18.87 -8.61 -13.90
C SER A 456 18.94 -7.99 -12.50
N SER A 457 17.82 -7.46 -12.02
CA SER A 457 17.78 -6.79 -10.72
C SER A 457 16.48 -7.11 -9.99
N TYR A 458 16.59 -7.63 -8.77
CA TYR A 458 15.46 -7.84 -7.86
C TYR A 458 14.91 -6.51 -7.33
N PHE A 459 15.79 -5.54 -7.07
CA PHE A 459 15.45 -4.23 -6.57
C PHE A 459 16.24 -3.16 -7.32
N SER A 460 15.84 -1.90 -7.19
CA SER A 460 16.61 -0.79 -7.70
C SER A 460 17.93 -0.66 -6.97
N CYS A 461 19.03 -0.97 -7.63
CA CYS A 461 20.39 -0.77 -7.10
C CYS A 461 21.30 -0.09 -8.13
N GLU A 462 20.74 0.65 -9.08
CA GLU A 462 21.45 1.22 -10.20
C GLU A 462 21.58 2.73 -10.07
N THR A 463 22.62 3.28 -10.68
CA THR A 463 22.79 4.71 -10.91
C THR A 463 23.14 4.88 -12.36
N GLU A 464 22.11 5.14 -13.18
CA GLU A 464 22.22 5.29 -14.61
C GLU A 464 22.85 6.63 -15.00
N GLU A 465 23.41 6.70 -16.20
CA GLU A 465 23.90 7.96 -16.78
C GLU A 465 22.76 9.02 -16.89
N PRO A 466 23.06 10.33 -16.70
CA PRO A 466 24.39 10.91 -16.51
C PRO A 466 24.86 10.93 -15.04
N GLY A 467 24.19 10.19 -14.14
CA GLY A 467 24.70 9.94 -12.80
C GLY A 467 25.87 8.95 -12.83
N GLY A 468 26.75 9.05 -11.85
CA GLY A 468 27.87 8.12 -11.67
C GLY A 468 27.99 7.70 -10.23
N ARG A 469 28.04 6.38 -9.97
CA ARG A 469 28.21 5.85 -8.62
C ARG A 469 29.56 6.28 -8.05
N ASP A 470 29.55 6.90 -6.86
CA ASP A 470 30.73 7.33 -6.11
C ASP A 470 30.58 6.91 -4.64
N SER A 471 30.76 5.63 -4.40
CA SER A 471 30.58 5.02 -3.08
C SER A 471 31.61 5.48 -2.07
N LYS A 472 31.16 5.92 -0.91
CA LYS A 472 32.03 6.23 0.24
C LYS A 472 32.12 5.06 1.24
N LEU A 473 31.30 4.02 1.07
CA LEU A 473 31.25 2.80 1.89
C LEU A 473 31.10 1.56 1.00
N PRO A 474 32.16 1.13 0.26
CA PRO A 474 32.07 0.05 -0.76
C PRO A 474 31.58 -1.28 -0.21
N TRP A 475 31.89 -1.61 1.05
CA TRP A 475 31.44 -2.85 1.69
C TRP A 475 29.91 -2.90 1.84
N LEU A 476 29.29 -1.75 2.15
CA LEU A 476 27.83 -1.65 2.29
C LEU A 476 27.15 -1.57 0.93
N GLU A 477 27.76 -0.89 -0.04
CA GLU A 477 27.32 -0.93 -1.44
C GLU A 477 27.27 -2.37 -1.96
N HIS A 478 28.37 -3.12 -1.83
CA HIS A 478 28.45 -4.52 -2.27
C HIS A 478 27.37 -5.40 -1.62
N TRP A 479 27.01 -5.15 -0.38
CA TRP A 479 25.91 -5.87 0.27
C TRP A 479 24.55 -5.58 -0.40
N TYR A 480 24.28 -4.31 -0.79
CA TYR A 480 23.08 -3.93 -1.53
C TYR A 480 23.08 -4.51 -2.96
N GLU A 481 24.23 -4.61 -3.60
CA GLU A 481 24.38 -5.28 -4.90
C GLU A 481 24.03 -6.77 -4.80
N ILE A 482 24.58 -7.50 -3.81
CA ILE A 482 24.23 -8.91 -3.56
C ILE A 482 22.72 -9.06 -3.39
N LEU A 483 22.10 -8.20 -2.59
CA LEU A 483 20.67 -8.24 -2.35
C LEU A 483 19.84 -7.98 -3.62
N SER A 484 20.33 -7.11 -4.50
CA SER A 484 19.61 -6.66 -5.68
C SER A 484 19.87 -7.51 -6.92
N TRP A 485 21.12 -7.95 -7.14
CA TRP A 485 21.54 -8.59 -8.38
C TRP A 485 21.74 -10.09 -8.27
N THR A 486 21.62 -10.66 -7.06
CA THR A 486 21.71 -12.10 -6.87
C THR A 486 20.44 -12.66 -6.25
N ASP A 487 20.18 -13.94 -6.50
CA ASP A 487 19.08 -14.69 -5.92
C ASP A 487 19.36 -15.24 -4.50
N THR A 488 20.52 -14.91 -3.93
CA THR A 488 21.01 -15.47 -2.66
C THR A 488 19.98 -15.37 -1.53
N VAL A 489 19.41 -14.17 -1.32
CA VAL A 489 18.42 -13.94 -0.27
C VAL A 489 17.05 -14.49 -0.68
N HIS A 490 16.70 -14.44 -1.97
CA HIS A 490 15.40 -14.82 -2.50
C HIS A 490 15.18 -16.33 -2.51
N LYS A 491 16.24 -17.13 -2.53
CA LYS A 491 16.18 -18.61 -2.46
C LYS A 491 16.13 -19.16 -1.03
N ILE A 492 16.41 -18.34 0.01
CA ILE A 492 16.37 -18.81 1.40
C ILE A 492 14.92 -18.81 1.90
N PRO A 493 14.34 -20.00 2.20
CA PRO A 493 12.99 -20.09 2.73
C PRO A 493 12.81 -19.21 3.99
N VAL A 494 11.64 -18.61 4.17
CA VAL A 494 11.30 -17.69 5.26
C VAL A 494 12.01 -16.35 5.17
N VAL A 495 13.31 -16.28 4.89
CA VAL A 495 14.06 -15.02 4.73
C VAL A 495 13.57 -14.25 3.50
N SER A 496 13.19 -14.95 2.44
CA SER A 496 12.64 -14.35 1.21
C SER A 496 11.25 -13.71 1.41
N LEU A 497 10.43 -14.19 2.36
CA LEU A 497 9.05 -13.74 2.54
C LEU A 497 8.89 -12.23 2.78
N PRO A 498 9.69 -11.56 3.63
CA PRO A 498 9.61 -10.11 3.80
C PRO A 498 9.95 -9.30 2.54
N PHE A 499 10.65 -9.89 1.58
CA PHE A 499 11.01 -9.26 0.32
C PHE A 499 9.97 -9.52 -0.78
N SER A 500 9.07 -10.50 -0.59
CA SER A 500 8.08 -10.90 -1.57
C SER A 500 6.83 -10.01 -1.56
N PRO A 501 6.46 -9.36 -2.68
CA PRO A 501 5.18 -8.67 -2.82
C PRO A 501 3.99 -9.59 -2.55
N GLY A 502 4.06 -10.84 -3.02
CA GLY A 502 3.01 -11.84 -2.83
C GLY A 502 2.80 -12.21 -1.37
N ALA A 503 3.87 -12.36 -0.58
CA ALA A 503 3.76 -12.64 0.85
C ALA A 503 3.11 -11.48 1.61
N LEU A 504 3.47 -10.23 1.27
CA LEU A 504 2.83 -9.06 1.85
C LEU A 504 1.38 -8.91 1.40
N CYS A 505 1.06 -9.23 0.15
CA CYS A 505 -0.32 -9.30 -0.33
C CYS A 505 -1.15 -10.25 0.55
N TRP A 506 -0.64 -11.46 0.83
CA TRP A 506 -1.32 -12.39 1.74
C TRP A 506 -1.52 -11.80 3.13
N CYS A 507 -0.52 -11.11 3.67
CA CYS A 507 -0.63 -10.41 4.96
C CYS A 507 -1.79 -9.39 4.95
N TYR A 508 -1.91 -8.57 3.89
CA TYR A 508 -2.99 -7.59 3.75
C TYR A 508 -4.35 -8.25 3.54
N VAL A 509 -4.46 -9.28 2.72
CA VAL A 509 -5.72 -10.00 2.47
C VAL A 509 -6.20 -10.68 3.74
N LEU A 510 -5.35 -11.48 4.39
CA LEU A 510 -5.70 -12.22 5.60
C LEU A 510 -6.02 -11.28 6.78
N GLY A 511 -5.24 -10.21 6.95
CA GLY A 511 -5.51 -9.20 7.97
C GLY A 511 -6.81 -8.43 7.72
N THR A 512 -7.16 -8.16 6.46
CA THR A 512 -8.44 -7.54 6.07
C THR A 512 -9.61 -8.47 6.40
N LEU A 513 -9.51 -9.74 6.05
CA LEU A 513 -10.52 -10.76 6.39
C LEU A 513 -10.65 -10.93 7.90
N PHE A 514 -9.54 -10.90 8.66
CA PHE A 514 -9.55 -10.89 10.12
C PHE A 514 -10.30 -9.67 10.69
N LEU A 515 -10.04 -8.46 10.18
CA LEU A 515 -10.74 -7.25 10.62
C LEU A 515 -12.24 -7.32 10.32
N ILE A 516 -12.63 -7.89 9.17
CA ILE A 516 -14.03 -8.09 8.79
C ILE A 516 -14.69 -9.13 9.71
N ALA A 517 -14.05 -10.29 9.92
CA ALA A 517 -14.52 -11.35 10.81
C ALA A 517 -14.72 -10.87 12.25
N SER A 518 -13.87 -9.94 12.69
CA SER A 518 -13.93 -9.31 14.02
C SER A 518 -14.96 -8.18 14.10
N GLY A 519 -15.77 -7.93 13.06
CA GLY A 519 -16.75 -6.86 13.00
C GLY A 519 -16.16 -5.43 12.82
N ASN A 520 -14.86 -5.33 12.52
CA ASN A 520 -14.12 -4.07 12.35
C ASN A 520 -13.91 -3.69 10.88
N TRP A 521 -14.85 -4.06 9.99
CA TRP A 521 -14.75 -3.84 8.56
C TRP A 521 -14.41 -2.39 8.15
N ARG A 522 -14.84 -1.38 8.95
CA ARG A 522 -14.50 0.02 8.68
C ARG A 522 -13.02 0.33 8.89
N LYS A 523 -12.33 -0.39 9.79
CA LYS A 523 -10.87 -0.29 9.95
C LYS A 523 -10.17 -0.89 8.73
N ALA A 524 -10.68 -2.02 8.22
CA ALA A 524 -10.20 -2.60 6.97
C ALA A 524 -10.40 -1.64 5.79
N ALA A 525 -11.59 -1.04 5.67
CA ALA A 525 -11.94 -0.15 4.58
C ALA A 525 -11.12 1.16 4.53
N VAL A 526 -10.50 1.59 5.65
CA VAL A 526 -9.51 2.68 5.63
C VAL A 526 -8.29 2.33 4.77
N PHE A 527 -7.94 1.05 4.67
CA PHE A 527 -6.83 0.56 3.84
C PHE A 527 -7.25 0.20 2.40
N SER A 528 -8.48 0.50 2.00
CA SER A 528 -8.93 0.25 0.63
C SER A 528 -8.05 0.92 -0.45
N PRO A 529 -7.39 2.08 -0.26
CA PRO A 529 -6.44 2.59 -1.25
C PRO A 529 -5.31 1.61 -1.59
N VAL A 530 -4.84 0.83 -0.60
CA VAL A 530 -3.81 -0.21 -0.82
C VAL A 530 -4.35 -1.34 -1.70
N CYS A 531 -5.57 -1.82 -1.42
CA CYS A 531 -6.22 -2.84 -2.24
C CYS A 531 -6.55 -2.33 -3.65
N LEU A 532 -7.03 -1.09 -3.77
CA LEU A 532 -7.31 -0.46 -5.06
C LEU A 532 -6.04 -0.27 -5.90
N ASN A 533 -4.91 0.12 -5.27
CA ASN A 533 -3.62 0.16 -5.95
C ASN A 533 -3.26 -1.23 -6.50
N LEU A 534 -3.36 -2.28 -5.67
CA LEU A 534 -3.10 -3.65 -6.13
C LEU A 534 -3.97 -4.00 -7.34
N LEU A 535 -5.28 -3.75 -7.29
CA LEU A 535 -6.20 -4.05 -8.40
C LEU A 535 -5.80 -3.33 -9.69
N THR A 536 -5.32 -2.08 -9.60
CA THR A 536 -4.88 -1.34 -10.79
C THR A 536 -3.57 -1.89 -11.37
N VAL A 537 -2.61 -2.29 -10.53
CA VAL A 537 -1.32 -2.81 -11.02
C VAL A 537 -1.38 -4.25 -11.51
N LEU A 538 -2.43 -5.03 -11.15
CA LEU A 538 -2.70 -6.32 -11.76
C LEU A 538 -2.98 -6.23 -13.28
N LEU A 539 -3.33 -5.05 -13.78
CA LEU A 539 -3.52 -4.76 -15.21
C LEU A 539 -2.27 -4.09 -15.82
N GLY A 540 -1.16 -4.06 -15.09
CA GLY A 540 0.10 -3.48 -15.52
C GLY A 540 0.94 -4.38 -16.43
N PRO A 541 2.08 -3.86 -16.92
CA PRO A 541 2.94 -4.56 -17.86
C PRO A 541 3.72 -5.73 -17.26
N THR A 542 3.91 -5.70 -15.94
CA THR A 542 4.70 -6.68 -15.20
C THR A 542 4.55 -6.46 -13.69
N TYR A 543 5.05 -7.38 -12.85
CA TYR A 543 4.97 -7.29 -11.38
C TYR A 543 6.25 -6.74 -10.74
N LEU A 544 6.56 -5.47 -10.97
CA LEU A 544 7.69 -4.82 -10.31
C LEU A 544 7.38 -4.46 -8.84
N VAL A 545 8.36 -4.64 -7.97
CA VAL A 545 8.29 -4.30 -6.54
C VAL A 545 7.89 -2.84 -6.34
N ARG A 546 8.43 -1.93 -7.16
CA ARG A 546 8.13 -0.47 -7.10
C ARG A 546 6.64 -0.13 -7.22
N TYR A 547 5.83 -0.98 -7.86
CA TYR A 547 4.39 -0.72 -8.05
C TYR A 547 3.56 -0.94 -6.79
N VAL A 548 4.09 -1.68 -5.83
CA VAL A 548 3.42 -2.03 -4.57
C VAL A 548 4.22 -1.65 -3.33
N LEU A 549 5.08 -0.63 -3.41
CA LEU A 549 5.88 -0.13 -2.27
C LEU A 549 5.06 0.15 -1.03
N ILE A 550 3.80 0.55 -1.22
CA ILE A 550 2.86 0.79 -0.13
C ILE A 550 2.71 -0.42 0.80
N PHE A 551 2.94 -1.65 0.31
CA PHE A 551 2.88 -2.85 1.14
C PHE A 551 3.91 -2.83 2.27
N TRP A 552 5.14 -2.40 2.00
CA TRP A 552 6.16 -2.27 3.03
C TRP A 552 5.94 -1.03 3.89
N PHE A 553 5.70 0.10 3.25
CA PHE A 553 5.63 1.38 3.95
C PHE A 553 4.40 1.52 4.87
N ALA A 554 3.27 0.90 4.54
CA ALA A 554 2.07 0.91 5.39
C ALA A 554 2.00 -0.26 6.38
N LEU A 555 2.87 -1.27 6.26
CA LEU A 555 2.81 -2.51 7.05
C LEU A 555 2.78 -2.30 8.57
N PRO A 556 3.68 -1.51 9.19
CA PRO A 556 3.66 -1.30 10.63
C PRO A 556 2.37 -0.64 11.12
N LEU A 557 1.81 0.31 10.34
CA LEU A 557 0.54 0.95 10.65
C LEU A 557 -0.62 -0.06 10.56
N TYR A 558 -0.64 -0.87 9.51
CA TYR A 558 -1.66 -1.89 9.27
C TYR A 558 -1.66 -2.95 10.39
N LEU A 559 -0.50 -3.53 10.69
CA LEU A 559 -0.35 -4.51 11.76
C LEU A 559 -0.75 -3.96 13.13
N SER A 560 -0.40 -2.70 13.42
CA SER A 560 -0.82 -2.02 14.67
C SER A 560 -2.34 -1.93 14.80
N ILE A 561 -3.08 -1.84 13.70
CA ILE A 561 -4.54 -1.81 13.70
C ILE A 561 -5.10 -3.22 13.91
N CYS A 562 -4.56 -4.23 13.24
CA CYS A 562 -4.96 -5.63 13.41
C CYS A 562 -4.73 -6.09 14.87
N VAL A 563 -3.51 -5.87 15.40
CA VAL A 563 -3.16 -6.17 16.78
C VAL A 563 -4.03 -5.38 17.76
N GLY A 564 -4.32 -4.10 17.48
CA GLY A 564 -5.19 -3.28 18.31
C GLY A 564 -6.63 -3.82 18.46
N VAL A 565 -7.12 -4.63 17.52
CA VAL A 565 -8.43 -5.32 17.63
C VAL A 565 -8.35 -6.50 18.60
N CYS A 566 -7.23 -7.24 18.60
CA CYS A 566 -7.01 -8.33 19.57
C CYS A 566 -7.03 -7.83 21.02
N TYR A 567 -6.47 -6.63 21.29
CA TYR A 567 -6.40 -6.06 22.64
C TYR A 567 -7.73 -5.48 23.15
N THR A 568 -8.60 -4.96 22.31
CA THR A 568 -9.87 -4.33 22.72
C THR A 568 -10.99 -5.32 23.03
N SER A 569 -10.91 -6.54 22.55
CA SER A 569 -11.92 -7.59 22.81
C SER A 569 -11.99 -8.06 24.27
N LYS A 570 -11.07 -7.63 25.14
CA LYS A 570 -10.86 -8.21 26.48
C LYS A 570 -11.07 -7.31 27.68
N ASP A 571 -10.98 -6.02 27.53
CA ASP A 571 -11.32 -5.11 28.64
C ASP A 571 -12.80 -5.25 29.03
N ASN A 572 -13.66 -5.69 28.10
CA ASN A 572 -15.08 -5.93 28.36
C ASN A 572 -15.36 -7.13 29.32
N GLY A 573 -14.42 -8.08 29.44
CA GLY A 573 -14.58 -9.23 30.34
C GLY A 573 -14.21 -8.96 31.81
N LYS A 574 -13.35 -7.96 32.05
CA LYS A 574 -12.85 -7.66 33.42
C LYS A 574 -13.59 -6.51 34.10
N SER A 575 -14.08 -5.53 33.35
CA SER A 575 -14.87 -4.42 33.92
C SER A 575 -16.19 -4.94 34.56
N GLY A 576 -16.88 -5.86 33.90
CA GLY A 576 -18.11 -6.46 34.44
C GLY A 576 -17.88 -7.27 35.73
N LYS A 577 -16.72 -7.93 35.89
CA LYS A 577 -16.43 -8.72 37.12
C LYS A 577 -15.93 -7.86 38.28
N SER A 578 -15.28 -6.72 38.00
CA SER A 578 -14.82 -5.80 39.05
C SER A 578 -15.97 -4.97 39.62
N CYS A 579 -16.93 -4.53 38.76
CA CYS A 579 -18.10 -3.80 39.23
C CYS A 579 -19.01 -4.68 40.11
N VAL A 580 -19.27 -5.96 39.74
CA VAL A 580 -20.07 -6.88 40.51
C VAL A 580 -19.41 -7.27 41.86
N LYS A 581 -18.06 -7.24 41.93
CA LYS A 581 -17.33 -7.44 43.18
C LYS A 581 -17.37 -6.20 44.08
N ALA A 582 -17.32 -5.00 43.50
CA ALA A 582 -17.41 -3.75 44.26
C ALA A 582 -18.85 -3.53 44.81
N GLU A 583 -19.90 -3.86 44.04
CA GLU A 583 -21.29 -3.82 44.52
C GLU A 583 -21.55 -4.84 45.63
N LYS A 584 -21.01 -6.07 45.54
CA LYS A 584 -21.12 -7.05 46.63
C LYS A 584 -20.32 -6.69 47.89
N GLN A 585 -19.23 -5.93 47.77
CA GLN A 585 -18.51 -5.40 48.92
C GLN A 585 -19.16 -4.14 49.53
N ALA A 586 -19.83 -3.32 48.72
CA ALA A 586 -20.59 -2.17 49.19
C ALA A 586 -21.90 -2.57 49.88
N ALA A 587 -22.53 -3.65 49.42
CA ALA A 587 -23.75 -4.20 50.05
C ALA A 587 -23.49 -5.02 51.33
N GLY A 588 -22.23 -5.41 51.61
CA GLY A 588 -21.82 -6.17 52.80
C GLY A 588 -21.38 -5.34 54.00
N ASN A 589 -21.30 -4.01 53.90
CA ASN A 589 -20.82 -3.13 54.98
C ASN A 589 -21.84 -2.05 55.38
N LEU A 590 -23.10 -2.40 55.48
CA LEU A 590 -24.08 -1.57 56.19
C LEU A 590 -24.20 -2.07 57.63
N PRO A 591 -23.85 -1.25 58.65
CA PRO A 591 -24.11 -1.62 60.04
C PRO A 591 -25.60 -1.55 60.33
N ASP A 592 -26.04 -2.60 61.00
CA ASP A 592 -27.39 -2.81 61.47
C ASP A 592 -27.85 -1.70 62.44
N GLY A 593 -28.98 -1.22 62.21
CA GLY A 593 -29.98 -0.75 63.07
C GLY A 593 -29.81 0.37 64.06
N SER A 594 -30.86 1.13 64.12
CA SER A 594 -31.33 1.92 65.25
C SER A 594 -30.57 3.22 65.57
N LEU A 595 -31.21 4.28 65.20
CA LEU A 595 -31.47 5.53 65.93
C LEU A 595 -31.67 6.68 64.93
N PHE A 596 -32.84 7.14 64.83
CA PHE A 596 -33.32 8.48 64.70
C PHE A 596 -34.66 8.50 63.95
N GLY A 597 -35.69 8.17 64.68
CA GLY A 597 -37.03 8.70 64.41
C GLY A 597 -37.15 10.05 65.09
N LYS A 598 -37.90 10.93 64.45
CA LYS A 598 -38.40 12.23 64.88
C LYS A 598 -37.67 13.48 64.37
N ALA A 599 -38.53 14.23 63.76
CA ALA A 599 -38.51 15.65 63.45
C ALA A 599 -38.23 15.92 61.95
N PHE A 600 -39.24 16.24 61.18
CA PHE A 600 -39.81 17.54 60.95
C PHE A 600 -41.07 17.42 60.05
N HIS A 601 -42.18 17.70 60.66
CA HIS A 601 -43.38 18.19 60.04
C HIS A 601 -43.34 19.71 60.13
N GLU A 602 -44.00 20.38 59.19
CA GLU A 602 -44.22 21.85 59.06
C GLU A 602 -43.09 22.65 58.38
N SER A 603 -43.31 23.36 57.28
CA SER A 603 -44.35 24.36 57.05
C SER A 603 -44.54 24.63 55.56
N LYS A 604 -45.79 24.78 55.18
CA LYS A 604 -46.27 25.59 54.06
C LYS A 604 -45.94 27.04 54.36
N ASP A 605 -45.42 27.77 53.39
CA ASP A 605 -46.06 28.87 52.67
C ASP A 605 -45.22 29.23 51.44
#